data_8745c5138c6411058f31d466e8c22061
#
_entry.id   8745c5138c6411058f31d466e8c22061
#
_cell.length_a   1.000
_cell.length_b   1.000
_cell.length_c   1.000
_cell.angle_alpha   90.00
_cell.angle_beta   90.00
_cell.angle_gamma   90.00
#
_symmetry.space_group_name_H-M   'P 1'
#
loop_
_entity.id
_entity.type
_entity.pdbx_description
1 polymer ?
#
loop_
_entity_poly.entity_id
_entity_poly.type
_entity_poly.pdbx_seq_one_letter_code
_entity_poly.pdbx_strand_id
1 'polypeptide(L)'
;MIIRKGPAEIDRIGRAGGLVAETIAHVGGRIEPGVTTLELDTVADEFIRSRGGVPTSQGYKGYPRAICISVDDVVVHGIPDEAVVEGGSLVTIDVGVTLDGAIADSAYTFAVGTIDAESQRLLDVCQDALAAGIAEARLGNRIGDISHAVQVVVEGAGFSVVKSLMGHGVGRHYHEDPHVPNFGEAGRGPRLSEGMTIAIEPMITMGRPEVWLAEDGWTIATSDGSLAAHFEHTVAILPGGPRILTPRVGVPDLSRTGTP
;
A
#
# COMPACT_ATOMS: atom_id res chain seq x y z
N MET A 1 -6.49 -18.23 10.98
CA MET A 1 -6.63 -19.28 9.89
C MET A 1 -6.74 -18.58 8.57
N ILE A 2 -5.95 -18.97 7.58
CA ILE A 2 -5.96 -18.35 6.24
C ILE A 2 -7.31 -18.60 5.55
N ILE A 3 -7.99 -17.54 5.13
CA ILE A 3 -9.29 -17.59 4.47
C ILE A 3 -9.06 -17.69 2.95
N ARG A 4 -9.66 -18.71 2.34
CA ARG A 4 -9.66 -18.88 0.87
C ARG A 4 -11.00 -18.40 0.32
N LYS A 5 -10.97 -17.51 -0.63
CA LYS A 5 -12.14 -16.90 -1.27
C LYS A 5 -12.51 -17.65 -2.54
N GLY A 6 -13.81 -17.82 -2.77
CA GLY A 6 -14.31 -18.34 -4.03
C GLY A 6 -14.31 -17.28 -5.13
N PRO A 7 -14.47 -17.70 -6.42
CA PRO A 7 -14.41 -16.76 -7.55
C PRO A 7 -15.34 -15.54 -7.40
N ALA A 8 -16.58 -15.74 -6.98
CA ALA A 8 -17.54 -14.65 -6.77
C ALA A 8 -17.13 -13.69 -5.64
N GLU A 9 -16.41 -14.16 -4.59
CA GLU A 9 -15.86 -13.30 -3.56
C GLU A 9 -14.69 -12.47 -4.10
N ILE A 10 -13.79 -13.11 -4.85
CA ILE A 10 -12.64 -12.44 -5.47
C ILE A 10 -13.14 -11.34 -6.42
N ASP A 11 -14.21 -11.59 -7.16
CA ASP A 11 -14.79 -10.58 -8.05
C ASP A 11 -15.43 -9.42 -7.25
N ARG A 12 -16.05 -9.68 -6.06
CA ARG A 12 -16.51 -8.60 -5.17
C ARG A 12 -15.34 -7.79 -4.62
N ILE A 13 -14.26 -8.45 -4.16
CA ILE A 13 -13.04 -7.77 -3.70
C ILE A 13 -12.45 -6.95 -4.85
N GLY A 14 -12.47 -7.45 -6.09
CA GLY A 14 -12.03 -6.71 -7.28
C GLY A 14 -12.87 -5.46 -7.56
N ARG A 15 -14.20 -5.48 -7.29
CA ARG A 15 -15.02 -4.26 -7.39
C ARG A 15 -14.67 -3.24 -6.31
N ALA A 16 -14.47 -3.69 -5.06
CA ALA A 16 -13.97 -2.82 -3.99
C ALA A 16 -12.60 -2.23 -4.36
N GLY A 17 -11.70 -3.07 -4.90
CA GLY A 17 -10.38 -2.65 -5.38
C GLY A 17 -10.42 -1.67 -6.55
N GLY A 18 -11.41 -1.77 -7.42
CA GLY A 18 -11.66 -0.76 -8.46
C GLY A 18 -11.98 0.60 -7.85
N LEU A 19 -12.84 0.63 -6.82
CA LEU A 19 -13.17 1.87 -6.12
C LEU A 19 -11.97 2.42 -5.33
N VAL A 20 -11.14 1.55 -4.71
CA VAL A 20 -9.87 1.96 -4.10
C VAL A 20 -8.98 2.68 -5.13
N ALA A 21 -8.76 2.06 -6.29
CA ALA A 21 -7.93 2.63 -7.35
C ALA A 21 -8.46 3.97 -7.88
N GLU A 22 -9.78 4.08 -8.09
CA GLU A 22 -10.43 5.33 -8.48
C GLU A 22 -10.28 6.41 -7.39
N THR A 23 -10.37 6.03 -6.11
CA THR A 23 -10.19 6.96 -4.98
C THR A 23 -8.77 7.49 -4.93
N ILE A 24 -7.76 6.62 -5.02
CA ILE A 24 -6.34 7.03 -5.06
C ILE A 24 -6.09 8.00 -6.21
N ALA A 25 -6.61 7.72 -7.41
CA ALA A 25 -6.47 8.62 -8.56
C ALA A 25 -7.18 9.96 -8.34
N HIS A 26 -8.38 9.92 -7.77
CA HIS A 26 -9.19 11.12 -7.53
C HIS A 26 -8.55 12.05 -6.50
N VAL A 27 -8.05 11.50 -5.40
CA VAL A 27 -7.32 12.24 -4.34
C VAL A 27 -5.96 12.68 -4.86
N GLY A 28 -5.22 11.80 -5.54
CA GLY A 28 -3.91 12.11 -6.12
C GLY A 28 -3.95 13.31 -7.06
N GLY A 29 -5.04 13.45 -7.85
CA GLY A 29 -5.25 14.63 -8.71
C GLY A 29 -5.53 15.94 -7.98
N ARG A 30 -5.63 15.92 -6.64
CA ARG A 30 -5.81 17.10 -5.78
C ARG A 30 -4.58 17.43 -4.95
N ILE A 31 -3.54 16.59 -5.04
CA ILE A 31 -2.28 16.82 -4.32
C ILE A 31 -1.52 17.93 -5.02
N GLU A 32 -1.46 19.09 -4.38
CA GLU A 32 -0.69 20.25 -4.82
C GLU A 32 -0.15 21.00 -3.60
N PRO A 33 0.92 21.81 -3.74
CA PRO A 33 1.39 22.62 -2.63
C PRO A 33 0.29 23.55 -2.09
N GLY A 34 0.08 23.52 -0.79
CA GLY A 34 -0.92 24.33 -0.10
C GLY A 34 -2.18 23.60 0.31
N VAL A 35 -2.46 22.39 -0.23
CA VAL A 35 -3.58 21.56 0.24
C VAL A 35 -3.26 20.98 1.62
N THR A 36 -4.26 20.85 2.49
CA THR A 36 -4.11 20.15 3.76
C THR A 36 -4.40 18.65 3.62
N THR A 37 -3.79 17.84 4.48
CA THR A 37 -4.09 16.40 4.51
C THR A 37 -5.55 16.14 4.90
N LEU A 38 -6.16 17.01 5.70
CA LEU A 38 -7.58 16.94 6.07
C LEU A 38 -8.52 17.19 4.87
N GLU A 39 -8.18 18.14 4.00
CA GLU A 39 -8.93 18.38 2.76
C GLU A 39 -8.90 17.16 1.84
N LEU A 40 -7.73 16.51 1.71
CA LEU A 40 -7.57 15.29 0.94
C LEU A 40 -8.40 14.12 1.53
N ASP A 41 -8.43 13.96 2.86
CA ASP A 41 -9.27 12.97 3.54
C ASP A 41 -10.76 13.21 3.28
N THR A 42 -11.20 14.47 3.34
CA THR A 42 -12.59 14.86 3.05
C THR A 42 -12.98 14.49 1.62
N VAL A 43 -12.12 14.79 0.65
CA VAL A 43 -12.30 14.42 -0.76
C VAL A 43 -12.42 12.91 -0.92
N ALA A 44 -11.59 12.13 -0.21
CA ALA A 44 -11.64 10.67 -0.23
C ALA A 44 -12.95 10.12 0.35
N ASP A 45 -13.37 10.61 1.52
CA ASP A 45 -14.61 10.19 2.19
C ASP A 45 -15.84 10.44 1.30
N GLU A 46 -15.96 11.65 0.77
CA GLU A 46 -17.06 12.02 -0.12
C GLU A 46 -17.07 11.15 -1.39
N PHE A 47 -15.91 10.94 -2.00
CA PHE A 47 -15.80 10.14 -3.22
C PHE A 47 -16.20 8.68 -2.98
N ILE A 48 -15.65 8.03 -1.96
CA ILE A 48 -15.95 6.65 -1.60
C ILE A 48 -17.46 6.48 -1.34
N ARG A 49 -18.06 7.37 -0.52
CA ARG A 49 -19.49 7.29 -0.17
C ARG A 49 -20.40 7.55 -1.37
N SER A 50 -20.02 8.47 -2.26
CA SER A 50 -20.79 8.77 -3.46
C SER A 50 -20.89 7.58 -4.42
N ARG A 51 -19.96 6.64 -4.32
CA ARG A 51 -19.91 5.39 -5.10
C ARG A 51 -20.48 4.17 -4.34
N GLY A 52 -21.12 4.39 -3.19
CA GLY A 52 -21.74 3.34 -2.38
C GLY A 52 -20.75 2.53 -1.53
N GLY A 53 -19.49 2.92 -1.49
CA GLY A 53 -18.46 2.35 -0.62
C GLY A 53 -18.49 2.93 0.79
N VAL A 54 -17.77 2.28 1.69
CA VAL A 54 -17.50 2.77 3.04
C VAL A 54 -15.99 2.78 3.25
N PRO A 55 -15.38 3.90 3.70
CA PRO A 55 -13.97 3.93 4.10
C PRO A 55 -13.73 2.91 5.21
N THR A 56 -12.87 1.92 4.96
CA THR A 56 -12.67 0.81 5.92
C THR A 56 -11.84 1.25 7.12
N SER A 57 -10.94 2.21 6.92
CA SER A 57 -10.06 2.73 7.98
C SER A 57 -10.84 3.45 9.07
N GLN A 58 -11.90 4.18 8.70
CA GLN A 58 -12.67 4.99 9.66
C GLN A 58 -13.37 4.13 10.71
N GLY A 59 -12.98 4.33 11.97
CA GLY A 59 -13.48 3.56 13.10
C GLY A 59 -12.79 2.21 13.33
N TYR A 60 -11.95 1.75 12.38
CA TYR A 60 -11.18 0.52 12.56
C TYR A 60 -10.19 0.67 13.72
N LYS A 61 -10.39 -0.13 14.78
CA LYS A 61 -9.62 -0.04 16.04
C LYS A 61 -9.53 1.38 16.60
N GLY A 62 -10.47 2.26 16.25
CA GLY A 62 -10.55 3.64 16.72
C GLY A 62 -9.84 4.67 15.80
N TYR A 63 -9.35 4.28 14.61
CA TYR A 63 -8.77 5.23 13.66
C TYR A 63 -9.79 6.30 13.24
N PRO A 64 -9.46 7.61 13.29
CA PRO A 64 -10.48 8.66 13.23
C PRO A 64 -10.84 9.13 11.82
N ARG A 65 -10.09 8.78 10.77
CA ARG A 65 -10.19 9.34 9.42
C ARG A 65 -10.61 8.30 8.37
N ALA A 66 -11.02 8.78 7.20
CA ALA A 66 -11.47 7.92 6.11
C ALA A 66 -10.31 7.14 5.46
N ILE A 67 -9.17 7.78 5.32
CA ILE A 67 -7.95 7.22 4.72
C ILE A 67 -6.73 7.57 5.57
N CYS A 68 -5.59 6.89 5.34
CA CYS A 68 -4.32 7.31 5.90
C CYS A 68 -3.58 8.20 4.89
N ILE A 69 -2.98 9.29 5.39
CA ILE A 69 -2.12 10.17 4.58
C ILE A 69 -0.79 10.34 5.31
N SER A 70 0.27 9.85 4.70
CA SER A 70 1.61 9.86 5.26
C SER A 70 2.53 10.74 4.43
N VAL A 71 3.18 11.72 5.07
CA VAL A 71 4.00 12.72 4.39
C VAL A 71 5.46 12.54 4.78
N ASP A 72 6.36 12.53 3.82
CA ASP A 72 7.82 12.52 3.93
C ASP A 72 8.39 11.38 4.80
N ASP A 73 8.71 11.62 6.07
CA ASP A 73 9.27 10.65 7.01
C ASP A 73 8.21 9.77 7.69
N VAL A 74 6.92 10.08 7.49
CA VAL A 74 5.83 9.22 7.94
C VAL A 74 5.72 8.01 7.01
N VAL A 75 5.94 6.82 7.56
CA VAL A 75 5.91 5.57 6.79
C VAL A 75 4.48 5.15 6.47
N VAL A 76 3.63 5.05 7.50
CA VAL A 76 2.22 4.64 7.39
C VAL A 76 1.36 5.24 8.50
N HIS A 77 0.04 5.10 8.32
CA HIS A 77 -1.02 5.43 9.27
C HIS A 77 -1.04 6.89 9.73
N GLY A 78 -0.44 7.81 8.96
CA GLY A 78 -0.55 9.24 9.23
C GLY A 78 -2.02 9.66 9.32
N ILE A 79 -2.39 10.36 10.41
CA ILE A 79 -3.75 10.85 10.62
C ILE A 79 -3.92 12.19 9.90
N PRO A 80 -4.79 12.29 8.88
CA PRO A 80 -5.08 13.56 8.22
C PRO A 80 -5.48 14.68 9.19
N ASP A 81 -4.83 15.83 9.06
CA ASP A 81 -5.02 17.03 9.88
C ASP A 81 -4.85 18.32 9.05
N GLU A 82 -4.69 19.46 9.71
CA GLU A 82 -4.47 20.77 9.07
C GLU A 82 -3.04 20.96 8.53
N ALA A 83 -2.17 19.93 8.57
CA ALA A 83 -0.83 20.01 8.03
C ALA A 83 -0.89 20.23 6.52
N VAL A 84 -0.14 21.22 6.05
CA VAL A 84 -0.11 21.65 4.65
C VAL A 84 0.94 20.82 3.90
N VAL A 85 0.57 20.32 2.74
CA VAL A 85 1.48 19.64 1.81
C VAL A 85 2.38 20.69 1.14
N GLU A 86 3.69 20.42 1.14
CA GLU A 86 4.68 21.32 0.55
C GLU A 86 5.16 20.81 -0.82
N GLY A 87 5.66 21.74 -1.65
CA GLY A 87 6.33 21.35 -2.91
C GLY A 87 7.64 20.63 -2.62
N GLY A 88 7.85 19.47 -3.26
CA GLY A 88 9.01 18.62 -3.02
C GLY A 88 8.74 17.45 -2.06
N SER A 89 7.60 17.44 -1.37
CA SER A 89 7.20 16.35 -0.46
C SER A 89 6.82 15.08 -1.20
N LEU A 90 6.91 13.95 -0.50
CA LEU A 90 6.32 12.67 -0.86
C LEU A 90 5.05 12.47 -0.03
N VAL A 91 3.93 12.18 -0.68
CA VAL A 91 2.64 11.98 -0.02
C VAL A 91 2.09 10.60 -0.36
N THR A 92 2.01 9.74 0.63
CA THR A 92 1.37 8.42 0.50
C THR A 92 -0.11 8.53 0.83
N ILE A 93 -0.95 8.12 -0.11
CA ILE A 93 -2.38 7.91 0.07
C ILE A 93 -2.62 6.42 0.22
N ASP A 94 -3.16 6.00 1.35
CA ASP A 94 -3.46 4.60 1.68
C ASP A 94 -4.96 4.46 1.97
N VAL A 95 -5.63 3.60 1.18
CA VAL A 95 -7.09 3.56 1.06
C VAL A 95 -7.61 2.13 1.18
N GLY A 96 -8.32 1.87 2.28
CA GLY A 96 -9.16 0.69 2.41
C GLY A 96 -10.63 1.01 2.10
N VAL A 97 -11.28 0.22 1.25
CA VAL A 97 -12.71 0.38 0.94
C VAL A 97 -13.47 -0.92 1.17
N THR A 98 -14.59 -0.78 1.87
CA THR A 98 -15.63 -1.82 1.96
C THR A 98 -16.74 -1.51 0.94
N LEU A 99 -16.98 -2.45 0.01
CA LEU A 99 -18.05 -2.38 -0.98
C LEU A 99 -18.76 -3.74 -1.08
N ASP A 100 -20.10 -3.76 -0.97
CA ASP A 100 -20.90 -5.00 -0.99
C ASP A 100 -20.39 -6.08 -0.01
N GLY A 101 -19.90 -5.66 1.16
CA GLY A 101 -19.36 -6.54 2.20
C GLY A 101 -18.01 -7.18 1.88
N ALA A 102 -17.32 -6.74 0.84
CA ALA A 102 -15.96 -7.12 0.50
C ALA A 102 -15.01 -5.93 0.69
N ILE A 103 -13.76 -6.22 1.08
CA ILE A 103 -12.75 -5.21 1.39
C ILE A 103 -11.56 -5.38 0.44
N ALA A 104 -11.08 -4.25 -0.05
CA ALA A 104 -9.79 -4.14 -0.74
C ALA A 104 -8.99 -2.97 -0.16
N ASP A 105 -7.67 -3.04 -0.31
CA ASP A 105 -6.69 -2.11 0.23
C ASP A 105 -5.61 -1.81 -0.78
N SER A 106 -5.15 -0.57 -0.83
CA SER A 106 -4.00 -0.18 -1.67
C SER A 106 -3.44 1.17 -1.27
N ALA A 107 -2.12 1.32 -1.44
CA ALA A 107 -1.42 2.57 -1.22
C ALA A 107 -0.62 3.03 -2.44
N TYR A 108 -0.44 4.34 -2.54
CA TYR A 108 0.38 4.97 -3.58
C TYR A 108 1.05 6.23 -3.04
N THR A 109 2.36 6.34 -3.25
CA THR A 109 3.14 7.55 -2.89
C THR A 109 3.28 8.46 -4.10
N PHE A 110 2.82 9.71 -3.95
CA PHE A 110 2.89 10.77 -4.95
C PHE A 110 4.06 11.72 -4.67
N ALA A 111 4.71 12.18 -5.72
CA ALA A 111 5.62 13.32 -5.65
C ALA A 111 4.84 14.62 -5.81
N VAL A 112 5.12 15.61 -4.98
CA VAL A 112 4.48 16.94 -5.01
C VAL A 112 5.34 17.92 -5.78
N GLY A 113 4.99 18.18 -7.04
CA GLY A 113 5.78 19.03 -7.91
C GLY A 113 7.11 18.36 -8.31
N THR A 114 8.21 19.09 -8.19
CA THR A 114 9.55 18.58 -8.54
C THR A 114 10.24 18.05 -7.30
N ILE A 115 10.67 16.81 -7.34
CA ILE A 115 11.48 16.14 -6.30
C ILE A 115 12.93 15.93 -6.82
N ASP A 116 13.85 15.66 -5.90
CA ASP A 116 15.21 15.33 -6.27
C ASP A 116 15.36 13.90 -6.84
N ALA A 117 16.52 13.61 -7.43
CA ALA A 117 16.75 12.33 -8.08
C ALA A 117 16.78 11.13 -7.11
N GLU A 118 17.18 11.34 -5.85
CA GLU A 118 17.21 10.27 -4.85
C GLU A 118 15.81 9.95 -4.34
N SER A 119 14.97 10.96 -4.16
CA SER A 119 13.55 10.81 -3.85
C SER A 119 12.82 10.08 -4.99
N GLN A 120 13.09 10.42 -6.25
CA GLN A 120 12.53 9.69 -7.39
C GLN A 120 13.00 8.23 -7.41
N ARG A 121 14.27 7.98 -7.12
CA ARG A 121 14.81 6.62 -7.04
C ARG A 121 14.17 5.80 -5.91
N LEU A 122 13.84 6.42 -4.77
CA LEU A 122 13.10 5.78 -3.68
C LEU A 122 11.73 5.29 -4.18
N LEU A 123 10.98 6.15 -4.88
CA LEU A 123 9.68 5.78 -5.45
C LEU A 123 9.79 4.65 -6.47
N ASP A 124 10.73 4.75 -7.40
CA ASP A 124 10.96 3.75 -8.45
C ASP A 124 11.28 2.38 -7.82
N VAL A 125 12.21 2.35 -6.85
CA VAL A 125 12.62 1.11 -6.18
C VAL A 125 11.48 0.50 -5.36
N CYS A 126 10.66 1.30 -4.69
CA CYS A 126 9.52 0.78 -3.93
C CYS A 126 8.49 0.12 -4.86
N GLN A 127 8.23 0.70 -6.03
CA GLN A 127 7.36 0.10 -7.04
C GLN A 127 7.96 -1.17 -7.66
N ASP A 128 9.25 -1.16 -7.98
CA ASP A 128 9.96 -2.34 -8.48
C ASP A 128 9.92 -3.49 -7.45
N ALA A 129 10.07 -3.17 -6.17
CA ALA A 129 9.96 -4.13 -5.07
C ALA A 129 8.54 -4.72 -4.97
N LEU A 130 7.50 -3.88 -5.10
CA LEU A 130 6.11 -4.35 -5.16
C LEU A 130 5.89 -5.28 -6.36
N ALA A 131 6.36 -4.90 -7.54
CA ALA A 131 6.25 -5.72 -8.75
C ALA A 131 6.97 -7.06 -8.61
N ALA A 132 8.17 -7.07 -8.02
CA ALA A 132 8.93 -8.29 -7.74
C ALA A 132 8.18 -9.21 -6.75
N GLY A 133 7.63 -8.65 -5.67
CA GLY A 133 6.81 -9.39 -4.71
C GLY A 133 5.57 -10.01 -5.36
N ILE A 134 4.85 -9.23 -6.17
CA ILE A 134 3.67 -9.71 -6.91
C ILE A 134 4.04 -10.84 -7.89
N ALA A 135 5.18 -10.75 -8.55
CA ALA A 135 5.64 -11.79 -9.48
C ALA A 135 5.83 -13.16 -8.79
N GLU A 136 6.18 -13.16 -7.50
CA GLU A 136 6.33 -14.38 -6.68
C GLU A 136 5.00 -14.85 -6.04
N ALA A 137 3.92 -14.07 -6.14
CA ALA A 137 2.61 -14.43 -5.58
C ALA A 137 1.90 -15.51 -6.40
N ARG A 138 2.57 -16.63 -6.63
CA ARG A 138 2.14 -17.76 -7.47
C ARG A 138 1.77 -18.98 -6.65
N LEU A 139 0.86 -19.80 -7.20
CA LEU A 139 0.53 -21.10 -6.60
C LEU A 139 1.77 -21.95 -6.40
N GLY A 140 1.90 -22.48 -5.18
CA GLY A 140 3.00 -23.35 -4.81
C GLY A 140 4.17 -22.64 -4.16
N ASN A 141 4.40 -21.38 -4.45
CA ASN A 141 5.33 -20.54 -3.71
C ASN A 141 4.86 -20.33 -2.27
N ARG A 142 5.66 -19.67 -1.48
CA ARG A 142 5.40 -19.37 -0.07
C ARG A 142 5.45 -17.86 0.16
N ILE A 143 4.93 -17.40 1.29
CA ILE A 143 5.01 -15.98 1.68
C ILE A 143 6.47 -15.50 1.70
N GLY A 144 7.42 -16.34 2.16
CA GLY A 144 8.84 -15.97 2.16
C GLY A 144 9.46 -15.75 0.77
N ASP A 145 8.87 -16.30 -0.29
CA ASP A 145 9.34 -16.02 -1.66
C ASP A 145 8.98 -14.57 -2.04
N ILE A 146 7.77 -14.11 -1.70
CA ILE A 146 7.35 -12.71 -1.86
C ILE A 146 8.26 -11.80 -1.03
N SER A 147 8.42 -12.10 0.26
CA SER A 147 9.21 -11.31 1.21
C SER A 147 10.66 -11.15 0.76
N HIS A 148 11.27 -12.25 0.29
CA HIS A 148 12.65 -12.26 -0.21
C HIS A 148 12.80 -11.43 -1.48
N ALA A 149 11.87 -11.54 -2.43
CA ALA A 149 11.90 -10.77 -3.66
C ALA A 149 11.85 -9.25 -3.41
N VAL A 150 10.95 -8.82 -2.51
CA VAL A 150 10.88 -7.42 -2.06
C VAL A 150 12.21 -6.98 -1.47
N GLN A 151 12.75 -7.74 -0.50
CA GLN A 151 13.98 -7.40 0.22
C GLN A 151 15.17 -7.26 -0.73
N VAL A 152 15.34 -8.19 -1.68
CA VAL A 152 16.46 -8.18 -2.62
C VAL A 152 16.48 -6.91 -3.47
N VAL A 153 15.31 -6.45 -3.94
CA VAL A 153 15.20 -5.23 -4.74
C VAL A 153 15.55 -4.00 -3.89
N VAL A 154 14.97 -3.89 -2.71
CA VAL A 154 15.15 -2.72 -1.83
C VAL A 154 16.59 -2.59 -1.34
N GLU A 155 17.12 -3.67 -0.72
CA GLU A 155 18.47 -3.65 -0.13
C GLU A 155 19.55 -3.63 -1.22
N GLY A 156 19.30 -4.27 -2.39
CA GLY A 156 20.17 -4.18 -3.56
C GLY A 156 20.30 -2.78 -4.14
N ALA A 157 19.30 -1.93 -3.96
CA ALA A 157 19.33 -0.51 -4.32
C ALA A 157 19.92 0.38 -3.22
N GLY A 158 20.29 -0.15 -2.04
CA GLY A 158 20.86 0.59 -0.92
C GLY A 158 19.85 1.28 -0.02
N PHE A 159 18.55 0.99 -0.17
CA PHE A 159 17.48 1.44 0.73
C PHE A 159 17.20 0.40 1.83
N SER A 160 16.40 0.79 2.83
CA SER A 160 16.07 -0.09 3.94
C SER A 160 14.61 -0.53 3.92
N VAL A 161 14.38 -1.83 4.20
CA VAL A 161 13.02 -2.37 4.42
C VAL A 161 12.62 -2.11 5.86
N VAL A 162 11.44 -1.56 6.08
CA VAL A 162 10.84 -1.45 7.42
C VAL A 162 10.42 -2.83 7.91
N LYS A 163 11.10 -3.34 8.96
CA LYS A 163 10.95 -4.74 9.41
C LYS A 163 9.85 -4.96 10.44
N SER A 164 9.35 -3.91 11.06
CA SER A 164 8.29 -3.99 12.08
C SER A 164 6.88 -3.96 11.49
N LEU A 165 6.75 -3.67 10.20
CA LEU A 165 5.49 -3.59 9.46
C LEU A 165 5.47 -4.67 8.37
N MET A 166 4.25 -5.06 7.96
CA MET A 166 4.08 -6.16 7.03
C MET A 166 2.70 -6.16 6.39
N GLY A 167 2.59 -6.68 5.21
CA GLY A 167 1.34 -6.96 4.53
C GLY A 167 0.52 -8.06 5.21
N HIS A 168 -0.68 -8.27 4.72
CA HIS A 168 -1.67 -9.13 5.37
C HIS A 168 -2.64 -9.78 4.37
N GLY A 169 -3.40 -10.76 4.83
CA GLY A 169 -4.59 -11.19 4.12
C GLY A 169 -5.66 -10.11 4.18
N VAL A 170 -6.51 -10.00 3.16
CA VAL A 170 -7.60 -9.02 3.08
C VAL A 170 -8.81 -9.58 2.35
N GLY A 171 -10.00 -9.04 2.62
CA GLY A 171 -11.19 -9.37 1.83
C GLY A 171 -12.47 -9.47 2.63
N ARG A 172 -12.61 -10.39 3.57
CA ARG A 172 -13.76 -10.45 4.51
C ARG A 172 -13.55 -9.54 5.71
N HIS A 173 -12.29 -9.44 6.13
CA HIS A 173 -11.84 -8.51 7.16
C HIS A 173 -10.72 -7.64 6.58
N TYR A 174 -10.51 -6.48 7.19
CA TYR A 174 -9.47 -5.55 6.74
C TYR A 174 -8.10 -6.20 6.86
N HIS A 175 -7.80 -6.82 8.01
CA HIS A 175 -6.58 -7.59 8.22
C HIS A 175 -6.94 -9.04 8.55
N GLU A 176 -6.40 -9.95 7.74
CA GLU A 176 -6.54 -11.41 7.86
C GLU A 176 -5.17 -12.09 7.85
N ASP A 177 -5.13 -13.37 8.23
CA ASP A 177 -3.99 -14.22 7.90
C ASP A 177 -3.88 -14.43 6.36
N PRO A 178 -2.67 -14.60 5.82
CA PRO A 178 -1.38 -14.61 6.51
C PRO A 178 -0.77 -13.22 6.63
N HIS A 179 0.20 -13.07 7.53
CA HIS A 179 1.15 -11.96 7.46
C HIS A 179 2.05 -12.10 6.24
N VAL A 180 2.39 -10.98 5.60
CA VAL A 180 3.22 -10.87 4.40
C VAL A 180 4.38 -9.91 4.67
N PRO A 181 5.44 -10.34 5.36
CA PRO A 181 6.59 -9.48 5.64
C PRO A 181 7.30 -9.03 4.35
N ASN A 182 7.93 -7.87 4.39
CA ASN A 182 8.72 -7.31 3.29
C ASN A 182 10.18 -7.79 3.29
N PHE A 183 10.54 -8.72 4.17
CA PHE A 183 11.86 -9.35 4.29
C PHE A 183 11.71 -10.80 4.73
N GLY A 184 12.69 -11.64 4.41
CA GLY A 184 12.69 -13.03 4.82
C GLY A 184 13.48 -13.95 3.91
N GLU A 185 13.41 -15.24 4.23
CA GLU A 185 14.06 -16.31 3.46
C GLU A 185 13.10 -16.90 2.44
N ALA A 186 13.56 -17.06 1.19
CA ALA A 186 12.82 -17.78 0.17
C ALA A 186 12.48 -19.21 0.61
N GLY A 187 11.32 -19.70 0.19
CA GLY A 187 10.83 -21.06 0.53
C GLY A 187 10.32 -21.21 1.96
N ARG A 188 10.18 -20.14 2.73
CA ARG A 188 9.68 -20.15 4.12
C ARG A 188 8.23 -19.64 4.24
N GLY A 189 7.63 -19.89 5.37
CA GLY A 189 6.29 -19.42 5.71
C GLY A 189 5.14 -20.22 5.05
N PRO A 190 3.91 -19.73 5.17
CA PRO A 190 2.71 -20.35 4.61
C PRO A 190 2.80 -20.54 3.09
N ARG A 191 2.27 -21.67 2.60
CA ARG A 191 2.20 -21.94 1.17
C ARG A 191 1.06 -21.13 0.54
N LEU A 192 1.33 -20.49 -0.59
CA LEU A 192 0.33 -19.79 -1.39
C LEU A 192 -0.62 -20.79 -2.05
N SER A 193 -1.90 -20.58 -1.84
CA SER A 193 -2.97 -21.46 -2.31
C SER A 193 -4.02 -20.66 -3.06
N GLU A 194 -4.69 -21.31 -3.99
CA GLU A 194 -5.79 -20.70 -4.75
C GLU A 194 -6.86 -20.11 -3.84
N GLY A 195 -7.29 -18.92 -4.17
CA GLY A 195 -8.32 -18.17 -3.42
C GLY A 195 -7.79 -17.37 -2.25
N MET A 196 -6.49 -17.37 -1.96
CA MET A 196 -5.91 -16.38 -1.05
C MET A 196 -5.95 -15.00 -1.69
N THR A 197 -6.30 -13.98 -0.90
CA THR A 197 -6.18 -12.57 -1.26
C THR A 197 -5.34 -11.89 -0.20
N ILE A 198 -4.29 -11.20 -0.61
CA ILE A 198 -3.28 -10.62 0.26
C ILE A 198 -2.94 -9.20 -0.18
N ALA A 199 -2.65 -8.34 0.78
CA ALA A 199 -1.96 -7.07 0.58
C ALA A 199 -0.46 -7.34 0.52
N ILE A 200 0.18 -6.88 -0.55
CA ILE A 200 1.64 -6.84 -0.71
C ILE A 200 2.01 -5.36 -0.72
N GLU A 201 2.75 -4.93 0.29
CA GLU A 201 2.91 -3.53 0.66
C GLU A 201 4.33 -3.21 1.11
N PRO A 202 5.31 -3.13 0.20
CA PRO A 202 6.63 -2.67 0.55
C PRO A 202 6.58 -1.28 1.20
N MET A 203 7.11 -1.20 2.42
CA MET A 203 7.40 0.04 3.12
C MET A 203 8.91 0.16 3.22
N ILE A 204 9.47 1.18 2.58
CA ILE A 204 10.92 1.36 2.49
C ILE A 204 11.34 2.77 2.93
N THR A 205 12.56 2.89 3.41
CA THR A 205 13.12 4.17 3.87
C THR A 205 14.43 4.48 3.17
N MET A 206 14.70 5.77 2.98
CA MET A 206 15.95 6.25 2.40
C MET A 206 17.13 6.05 3.35
N GLY A 207 16.86 6.05 4.65
CA GLY A 207 17.85 5.88 5.70
C GLY A 207 17.77 4.52 6.39
N ARG A 208 17.72 4.53 7.75
CA ARG A 208 17.68 3.33 8.57
C ARG A 208 16.29 2.70 8.64
N PRO A 209 16.20 1.36 8.89
CA PRO A 209 14.93 0.65 8.92
C PRO A 209 14.10 0.84 10.21
N GLU A 210 14.66 1.50 11.23
CA GLU A 210 14.00 1.70 12.51
C GLU A 210 12.94 2.77 12.40
N VAL A 211 11.78 2.50 13.00
CA VAL A 211 10.64 3.41 13.06
C VAL A 211 10.17 3.60 14.50
N TRP A 212 9.38 4.62 14.75
CA TRP A 212 8.77 4.89 16.04
C TRP A 212 7.27 5.20 15.88
N LEU A 213 6.50 4.92 16.92
CA LEU A 213 5.07 5.20 16.99
C LEU A 213 4.87 6.55 17.67
N ALA A 214 4.11 7.45 17.03
CA ALA A 214 3.78 8.75 17.58
C ALA A 214 2.81 8.68 18.77
N GLU A 215 2.68 9.78 19.50
CA GLU A 215 1.82 9.89 20.69
C GLU A 215 0.33 9.74 20.36
N ASP A 216 -0.07 9.94 19.11
CA ASP A 216 -1.42 9.73 18.62
C ASP A 216 -1.82 8.23 18.59
N GLY A 217 -0.86 7.33 18.78
CA GLY A 217 -1.05 5.88 18.81
C GLY A 217 -1.22 5.23 17.43
N TRP A 218 -1.04 5.96 16.32
CA TRP A 218 -1.22 5.49 14.95
C TRP A 218 -0.06 5.79 14.03
N THR A 219 0.35 7.05 13.94
CA THR A 219 1.39 7.52 13.03
C THR A 219 2.71 6.83 13.29
N ILE A 220 3.25 6.15 12.27
CA ILE A 220 4.56 5.50 12.34
C ILE A 220 5.51 6.25 11.41
N ALA A 221 6.59 6.79 11.98
CA ALA A 221 7.59 7.57 11.26
C ALA A 221 8.99 6.95 11.37
N THR A 222 9.89 7.33 10.46
CA THR A 222 11.29 6.91 10.50
C THR A 222 12.01 7.48 11.72
N SER A 223 12.89 6.70 12.33
CA SER A 223 13.60 7.16 13.54
C SER A 223 14.72 8.16 13.26
N ASP A 224 15.10 8.32 12.01
CA ASP A 224 16.18 9.23 11.58
C ASP A 224 15.69 10.41 10.73
N GLY A 225 14.38 10.56 10.54
CA GLY A 225 13.78 11.62 9.73
C GLY A 225 14.00 11.46 8.22
N SER A 226 14.44 10.28 7.76
CA SER A 226 14.63 10.01 6.34
C SER A 226 13.29 9.79 5.65
N LEU A 227 13.21 10.12 4.35
CA LEU A 227 12.01 9.91 3.55
C LEU A 227 11.64 8.43 3.47
N ALA A 228 10.34 8.17 3.43
CA ALA A 228 9.76 6.84 3.24
C ALA A 228 8.88 6.78 1.99
N ALA A 229 8.69 5.58 1.44
CA ALA A 229 7.75 5.32 0.38
C ALA A 229 6.99 4.02 0.68
N HIS A 230 5.70 4.03 0.31
CA HIS A 230 4.81 2.90 0.48
C HIS A 230 3.95 2.74 -0.78
N PHE A 231 4.04 1.59 -1.41
CA PHE A 231 3.16 1.19 -2.51
C PHE A 231 2.56 -0.16 -2.19
N GLU A 232 1.29 -0.33 -2.54
CA GLU A 232 0.56 -1.53 -2.18
C GLU A 232 -0.43 -1.96 -3.26
N HIS A 233 -0.65 -3.27 -3.32
CA HIS A 233 -1.77 -3.87 -4.03
C HIS A 233 -2.43 -5.01 -3.26
N THR A 234 -3.77 -5.07 -3.32
CA THR A 234 -4.50 -6.31 -3.04
C THR A 234 -4.35 -7.25 -4.22
N VAL A 235 -3.86 -8.46 -3.96
CA VAL A 235 -3.54 -9.48 -4.97
C VAL A 235 -4.27 -10.79 -4.67
N ALA A 236 -4.93 -11.38 -5.67
CA ALA A 236 -5.50 -12.72 -5.58
C ALA A 236 -4.55 -13.78 -6.16
N ILE A 237 -4.39 -14.89 -5.43
CA ILE A 237 -3.61 -16.06 -5.87
C ILE A 237 -4.51 -16.97 -6.69
N LEU A 238 -4.23 -17.12 -7.98
CA LEU A 238 -5.04 -17.89 -8.93
C LEU A 238 -4.20 -18.90 -9.74
N PRO A 239 -4.80 -19.92 -10.34
CA PRO A 239 -4.09 -20.91 -11.17
C PRO A 239 -3.32 -20.30 -12.35
N GLY A 240 -3.81 -19.20 -12.92
CA GLY A 240 -3.14 -18.46 -14.02
C GLY A 240 -2.05 -17.48 -13.57
N GLY A 241 -1.75 -17.41 -12.28
CA GLY A 241 -0.83 -16.45 -11.67
C GLY A 241 -1.54 -15.42 -10.80
N PRO A 242 -0.79 -14.46 -10.22
CA PRO A 242 -1.38 -13.40 -9.39
C PRO A 242 -2.29 -12.49 -10.22
N ARG A 243 -3.42 -12.10 -9.62
CA ARG A 243 -4.32 -11.09 -10.19
C ARG A 243 -4.37 -9.88 -9.26
N ILE A 244 -3.91 -8.73 -9.74
CA ILE A 244 -4.06 -7.46 -9.03
C ILE A 244 -5.54 -7.10 -9.00
N LEU A 245 -6.09 -6.86 -7.82
CA LEU A 245 -7.49 -6.49 -7.61
C LEU A 245 -7.68 -4.97 -7.44
N THR A 246 -6.60 -4.23 -7.24
CA THR A 246 -6.54 -2.76 -7.12
C THR A 246 -5.70 -2.18 -8.27
N PRO A 247 -6.14 -2.29 -9.55
CA PRO A 247 -5.34 -1.86 -10.71
C PRO A 247 -5.10 -0.35 -10.67
N ARG A 248 -3.94 0.09 -11.14
CA ARG A 248 -3.65 1.53 -11.26
C ARG A 248 -4.55 2.16 -12.33
N VAL A 249 -5.22 3.26 -11.98
CA VAL A 249 -6.10 4.02 -12.87
C VAL A 249 -5.75 5.49 -12.72
N GLY A 250 -5.37 6.15 -13.82
CA GLY A 250 -5.14 7.60 -13.82
C GLY A 250 -3.95 8.09 -12.98
N VAL A 251 -3.12 7.19 -12.45
CA VAL A 251 -1.86 7.50 -11.80
C VAL A 251 -0.70 7.01 -12.66
N PRO A 252 0.49 7.62 -12.60
CA PRO A 252 1.65 7.14 -13.34
C PRO A 252 1.96 5.68 -12.96
N ASP A 253 2.04 4.80 -13.96
CA ASP A 253 2.67 3.50 -13.80
C ASP A 253 4.17 3.70 -14.03
N LEU A 254 4.91 3.77 -12.93
CA LEU A 254 6.36 3.96 -12.97
C LEU A 254 7.11 2.63 -13.14
N SER A 255 6.39 1.51 -13.25
CA SER A 255 7.04 0.23 -13.54
C SER A 255 7.74 0.34 -14.89
N ARG A 256 9.06 0.38 -14.87
CA ARG A 256 9.89 0.33 -16.08
C ARG A 256 9.83 -1.07 -16.69
N THR A 257 8.74 -1.41 -17.37
CA THR A 257 8.76 -2.45 -18.38
C THR A 257 9.31 -1.84 -19.67
N GLY A 258 10.55 -1.52 -19.66
CA GLY A 258 11.33 -1.08 -20.81
C GLY A 258 12.63 -1.86 -20.83
N THR A 259 12.56 -3.10 -21.26
CA THR A 259 13.75 -3.75 -21.83
C THR A 259 13.92 -3.21 -23.24
N PRO A 260 15.14 -2.77 -23.63
CA PRO A 260 15.42 -2.34 -24.99
C PRO A 260 15.26 -3.44 -26.01
#